data_7df226ec402f359a6c3efa83bc581b6d
#
_entry.id   7df226ec402f359a6c3efa83bc581b6d
#
_cell.length_a   1.000
_cell.length_b   1.000
_cell.length_c   1.000
_cell.angle_alpha   90.00
_cell.angle_beta   90.00
_cell.angle_gamma   90.00
#
_symmetry.space_group_name_H-M   'P 1'
#
loop_
_entity.id
_entity.type
_entity.pdbx_description
1 polymer ?
#
loop_
_entity_poly.entity_id
_entity_poly.type
_entity_poly.pdbx_seq_one_letter_code
_entity_poly.pdbx_strand_id
1 'polypeptide(L)'
;RDMVQNHMLQLLALVAMEPPVRYDATAVRDEKVKVLRSLRSVEAEETVTGQYRAGSVQGQQVPGYDEELGQDSDTETFVAIKAHIDNWRWKGVPFYLRTGKRMPKRTTEIVVQFRPVPHSIFSGRGAKTVPNRLVIGIQPNEDIQLTLMAKVPGLDRDGLRLRPVPLDIAMPEALSG
;
A
#
# COMPACT_ATOMS: atom_id res chain seq x y z
N ARG A 1 -17.48 -7.88 -1.59
CA ARG A 1 -18.07 -6.83 -2.42
C ARG A 1 -17.80 -5.45 -1.82
N ASP A 2 -18.26 -5.15 -0.61
CA ASP A 2 -18.17 -3.83 0.00
C ASP A 2 -16.71 -3.34 0.17
N MET A 3 -15.85 -4.15 0.76
CA MET A 3 -14.45 -3.78 0.98
C MET A 3 -13.70 -3.49 -0.32
N VAL A 4 -13.86 -4.30 -1.35
CA VAL A 4 -13.14 -4.10 -2.62
C VAL A 4 -13.74 -2.94 -3.40
N GLN A 5 -15.05 -2.98 -3.68
CA GLN A 5 -15.68 -1.96 -4.53
C GLN A 5 -15.78 -0.59 -3.87
N ASN A 6 -16.20 -0.52 -2.61
CA ASN A 6 -16.46 0.77 -1.97
C ASN A 6 -15.23 1.35 -1.27
N HIS A 7 -14.35 0.53 -0.71
CA HIS A 7 -13.18 1.04 0.02
C HIS A 7 -11.90 0.99 -0.82
N MET A 8 -11.52 -0.18 -1.33
CA MET A 8 -10.23 -0.32 -2.01
C MET A 8 -10.20 0.45 -3.34
N LEU A 9 -11.26 0.39 -4.15
CA LEU A 9 -11.32 1.14 -5.40
C LEU A 9 -11.42 2.65 -5.18
N GLN A 10 -12.00 3.12 -4.06
CA GLN A 10 -11.99 4.55 -3.71
C GLN A 10 -10.58 5.02 -3.40
N LEU A 11 -9.82 4.27 -2.60
CA LEU A 11 -8.41 4.59 -2.31
C LEU A 11 -7.57 4.56 -3.58
N LEU A 12 -7.73 3.52 -4.42
CA LEU A 12 -7.07 3.44 -5.71
C LEU A 12 -7.36 4.67 -6.59
N ALA A 13 -8.63 5.04 -6.71
CA ALA A 13 -9.03 6.17 -7.53
C ALA A 13 -8.48 7.50 -7.00
N LEU A 14 -8.46 7.70 -5.66
CA LEU A 14 -7.88 8.89 -5.04
C LEU A 14 -6.38 9.01 -5.29
N VAL A 15 -5.64 7.91 -5.22
CA VAL A 15 -4.19 7.89 -5.48
C VAL A 15 -3.88 8.13 -6.95
N ALA A 16 -4.72 7.59 -7.84
CA ALA A 16 -4.42 7.53 -9.27
C ALA A 16 -5.05 8.67 -10.09
N MET A 17 -6.01 9.43 -9.54
CA MET A 17 -6.66 10.52 -10.26
C MET A 17 -5.73 11.73 -10.47
N GLU A 18 -6.04 12.52 -11.49
CA GLU A 18 -5.45 13.85 -11.65
C GLU A 18 -6.12 14.83 -10.68
N PRO A 19 -5.43 15.93 -10.32
CA PRO A 19 -6.05 16.98 -9.53
C PRO A 19 -7.29 17.52 -10.25
N PRO A 20 -8.46 17.60 -9.58
CA PRO A 20 -9.65 18.16 -10.20
C PRO A 20 -9.48 19.66 -10.43
N VAL A 21 -10.11 20.19 -11.46
CA VAL A 21 -10.06 21.63 -11.80
C VAL A 21 -10.61 22.49 -10.65
N ARG A 22 -11.55 21.96 -9.88
CA ARG A 22 -12.16 22.58 -8.70
C ARG A 22 -12.38 21.55 -7.63
N TYR A 23 -12.33 21.98 -6.37
CA TYR A 23 -12.61 21.12 -5.24
C TYR A 23 -14.13 21.10 -4.96
N ASP A 24 -14.86 20.41 -5.82
CA ASP A 24 -16.28 20.10 -5.65
C ASP A 24 -16.55 18.61 -5.92
N ALA A 25 -17.67 18.13 -5.41
CA ALA A 25 -18.00 16.71 -5.46
C ALA A 25 -18.10 16.15 -6.89
N THR A 26 -18.54 16.95 -7.86
CA THR A 26 -18.69 16.52 -9.26
C THR A 26 -17.33 16.41 -9.91
N ALA A 27 -16.49 17.42 -9.79
CA ALA A 27 -15.14 17.42 -10.38
C ALA A 27 -14.28 16.27 -9.81
N VAL A 28 -14.32 16.05 -8.49
CA VAL A 28 -13.62 14.90 -7.86
C VAL A 28 -14.16 13.56 -8.38
N ARG A 29 -15.50 13.44 -8.52
CA ARG A 29 -16.12 12.23 -9.05
C ARG A 29 -15.70 11.95 -10.49
N ASP A 30 -15.66 12.98 -11.32
CA ASP A 30 -15.29 12.85 -12.73
C ASP A 30 -13.86 12.34 -12.88
N GLU A 31 -12.92 12.85 -12.09
CA GLU A 31 -11.53 12.35 -12.10
C GLU A 31 -11.43 10.89 -11.63
N LYS A 32 -12.16 10.52 -10.57
CA LYS A 32 -12.23 9.12 -10.13
C LYS A 32 -12.79 8.19 -11.20
N VAL A 33 -13.84 8.62 -11.91
CA VAL A 33 -14.46 7.84 -13.00
C VAL A 33 -13.47 7.62 -14.15
N LYS A 34 -12.64 8.61 -14.49
CA LYS A 34 -11.59 8.44 -15.51
C LYS A 34 -10.63 7.32 -15.14
N VAL A 35 -10.18 7.28 -13.88
CA VAL A 35 -9.31 6.19 -13.38
C VAL A 35 -10.01 4.84 -13.50
N LEU A 36 -11.24 4.74 -12.99
CA LEU A 36 -11.97 3.46 -12.99
C LEU A 36 -12.27 2.96 -14.40
N ARG A 37 -12.51 3.85 -15.38
CA ARG A 37 -12.68 3.47 -16.79
C ARG A 37 -11.38 3.00 -17.43
N SER A 38 -10.23 3.42 -16.91
CA SER A 38 -8.90 2.99 -17.37
C SER A 38 -8.39 1.76 -16.65
N LEU A 39 -9.14 1.26 -15.67
CA LEU A 39 -8.79 0.06 -14.94
C LEU A 39 -8.98 -1.15 -15.85
N ARG A 40 -7.90 -1.94 -15.98
CA ARG A 40 -7.95 -3.20 -16.72
C ARG A 40 -8.78 -4.23 -15.95
N SER A 41 -9.50 -5.10 -16.68
CA SER A 41 -10.10 -6.27 -16.05
C SER A 41 -9.05 -7.07 -15.30
N VAL A 42 -9.39 -7.46 -14.09
CA VAL A 42 -8.50 -8.26 -13.24
C VAL A 42 -8.69 -9.74 -13.62
N GLU A 43 -7.59 -10.39 -13.96
CA GLU A 43 -7.60 -11.82 -14.27
C GLU A 43 -7.49 -12.65 -12.97
N ALA A 44 -7.91 -13.91 -13.04
CA ALA A 44 -7.91 -14.81 -11.89
C ALA A 44 -6.48 -14.99 -11.30
N GLU A 45 -5.48 -15.06 -12.17
CA GLU A 45 -4.05 -15.19 -11.81
C GLU A 45 -3.49 -13.97 -11.08
N GLU A 46 -4.16 -12.83 -11.20
CA GLU A 46 -3.81 -11.58 -10.52
C GLU A 46 -4.56 -11.40 -9.20
N THR A 47 -5.33 -12.41 -8.78
CA THR A 47 -6.13 -12.38 -7.55
C THR A 47 -5.79 -13.56 -6.65
N VAL A 48 -5.62 -13.27 -5.36
CA VAL A 48 -5.50 -14.28 -4.31
C VAL A 48 -6.58 -14.02 -3.29
N THR A 49 -7.37 -15.05 -3.01
CA THR A 49 -8.40 -15.01 -1.96
C THR A 49 -8.05 -16.01 -0.86
N GLY A 50 -8.61 -15.81 0.31
CA GLY A 50 -8.43 -16.71 1.44
C GLY A 50 -9.49 -16.50 2.52
N GLN A 51 -9.57 -17.47 3.40
CA GLN A 51 -10.43 -17.44 4.57
C GLN A 51 -9.59 -17.75 5.79
N TYR A 52 -9.76 -17.00 6.89
CA TYR A 52 -9.03 -17.31 8.12
C TYR A 52 -9.58 -18.57 8.77
N ARG A 53 -8.67 -19.39 9.29
CA ARG A 53 -8.96 -20.61 10.02
C ARG A 53 -8.68 -20.40 11.51
N ALA A 54 -9.14 -21.36 12.32
CA ALA A 54 -8.79 -21.42 13.73
C ALA A 54 -7.27 -21.33 13.93
N GLY A 55 -6.86 -20.62 14.95
CA GLY A 55 -5.44 -20.39 15.22
C GLY A 55 -5.20 -19.70 16.56
N SER A 56 -4.02 -19.14 16.75
CA SER A 56 -3.68 -18.39 17.96
C SER A 56 -3.23 -16.98 17.62
N VAL A 57 -3.81 -15.97 18.30
CA VAL A 57 -3.42 -14.57 18.21
C VAL A 57 -2.98 -14.12 19.61
N GLN A 58 -1.73 -13.67 19.73
CA GLN A 58 -1.14 -13.27 21.02
C GLN A 58 -1.29 -14.31 22.14
N GLY A 59 -1.20 -15.59 21.78
CA GLY A 59 -1.33 -16.72 22.72
C GLY A 59 -2.77 -17.14 23.07
N GLN A 60 -3.78 -16.43 22.57
CA GLN A 60 -5.19 -16.80 22.76
C GLN A 60 -5.70 -17.58 21.54
N GLN A 61 -6.38 -18.68 21.78
CA GLN A 61 -7.03 -19.46 20.73
C GLN A 61 -8.20 -18.65 20.15
N VAL A 62 -8.26 -18.60 18.84
CA VAL A 62 -9.31 -17.90 18.09
C VAL A 62 -9.97 -18.85 17.11
N PRO A 63 -11.30 -18.85 16.98
CA PRO A 63 -12.01 -19.72 16.07
C PRO A 63 -11.75 -19.34 14.61
N GLY A 64 -11.95 -20.29 13.71
CA GLY A 64 -12.02 -20.04 12.27
C GLY A 64 -13.32 -19.35 11.85
N TYR A 65 -13.39 -18.92 10.60
CA TYR A 65 -14.55 -18.20 10.09
C TYR A 65 -15.82 -19.08 10.12
N ASP A 66 -15.72 -20.34 9.71
CA ASP A 66 -16.84 -21.26 9.71
C ASP A 66 -17.33 -21.57 11.14
N GLU A 67 -16.40 -21.69 12.07
CA GLU A 67 -16.71 -21.87 13.49
C GLU A 67 -17.44 -20.65 14.08
N GLU A 68 -17.05 -19.43 13.70
CA GLU A 68 -17.74 -18.20 14.12
C GLU A 68 -19.13 -18.08 13.53
N LEU A 69 -19.31 -18.52 12.28
CA LEU A 69 -20.63 -18.51 11.62
C LEU A 69 -21.53 -19.64 12.12
N GLY A 70 -20.96 -20.72 12.68
CA GLY A 70 -21.68 -21.95 13.03
C GLY A 70 -22.16 -22.75 11.81
N GLN A 71 -21.59 -22.47 10.65
CA GLN A 71 -21.88 -23.17 9.38
C GLN A 71 -20.71 -23.01 8.41
N ASP A 72 -20.58 -23.94 7.47
CA ASP A 72 -19.62 -23.85 6.38
C ASP A 72 -19.92 -22.65 5.47
N SER A 73 -18.89 -21.97 5.00
CA SER A 73 -19.02 -20.81 4.13
C SER A 73 -17.84 -20.70 3.17
N ASP A 74 -18.12 -20.45 1.92
CA ASP A 74 -17.13 -20.15 0.86
C ASP A 74 -16.79 -18.65 0.78
N THR A 75 -17.26 -17.85 1.76
CA THR A 75 -17.03 -16.40 1.73
C THR A 75 -15.57 -16.09 2.07
N GLU A 76 -14.90 -15.40 1.18
CA GLU A 76 -13.53 -14.95 1.38
C GLU A 76 -13.46 -13.87 2.47
N THR A 77 -12.51 -14.03 3.38
CA THR A 77 -12.22 -13.06 4.43
C THR A 77 -10.92 -12.29 4.18
N PHE A 78 -10.19 -12.66 3.13
CA PHE A 78 -8.98 -12.02 2.64
C PHE A 78 -8.98 -11.97 1.11
N VAL A 79 -8.50 -10.86 0.57
CA VAL A 79 -8.25 -10.72 -0.87
C VAL A 79 -7.00 -9.88 -1.11
N ALA A 80 -6.20 -10.30 -2.08
CA ALA A 80 -5.12 -9.51 -2.65
C ALA A 80 -5.28 -9.49 -4.18
N ILE A 81 -5.18 -8.31 -4.77
CA ILE A 81 -5.41 -8.08 -6.20
C ILE A 81 -4.23 -7.29 -6.75
N LYS A 82 -3.73 -7.71 -7.90
CA LYS A 82 -2.81 -6.92 -8.70
C LYS A 82 -3.58 -6.24 -9.82
N ALA A 83 -3.75 -4.93 -9.73
CA ALA A 83 -4.50 -4.13 -10.68
C ALA A 83 -3.58 -3.30 -11.58
N HIS A 84 -4.07 -2.96 -12.77
CA HIS A 84 -3.37 -2.15 -13.75
C HIS A 84 -4.27 -1.05 -14.29
N ILE A 85 -3.72 0.15 -14.45
CA ILE A 85 -4.42 1.31 -14.99
C ILE A 85 -3.77 1.64 -16.34
N ASP A 86 -4.56 1.53 -17.41
CA ASP A 86 -4.11 1.76 -18.78
C ASP A 86 -4.33 3.23 -19.19
N ASN A 87 -3.57 4.12 -18.58
CA ASN A 87 -3.46 5.51 -18.99
C ASN A 87 -1.98 5.94 -19.08
N TRP A 88 -1.73 7.14 -19.58
CA TRP A 88 -0.36 7.63 -19.79
C TRP A 88 0.49 7.70 -18.52
N ARG A 89 -0.14 8.05 -17.40
CA ARG A 89 0.56 8.23 -16.13
C ARG A 89 0.95 6.91 -15.49
N TRP A 90 0.07 5.92 -15.56
CA TRP A 90 0.18 4.68 -14.78
C TRP A 90 0.52 3.45 -15.59
N LYS A 91 0.65 3.57 -16.91
CA LYS A 91 1.02 2.42 -17.76
C LYS A 91 2.30 1.75 -17.28
N GLY A 92 2.19 0.45 -16.99
CA GLY A 92 3.31 -0.36 -16.51
C GLY A 92 3.60 -0.24 -15.00
N VAL A 93 2.79 0.51 -14.24
CA VAL A 93 2.85 0.55 -12.78
C VAL A 93 1.81 -0.42 -12.20
N PRO A 94 2.22 -1.46 -11.47
CA PRO A 94 1.27 -2.36 -10.80
C PRO A 94 0.73 -1.71 -9.52
N PHE A 95 -0.56 -1.91 -9.27
CA PHE A 95 -1.23 -1.55 -8.02
C PHE A 95 -1.59 -2.82 -7.27
N TYR A 96 -1.07 -2.99 -6.07
CA TYR A 96 -1.38 -4.12 -5.20
C TYR A 96 -2.39 -3.69 -4.16
N LEU A 97 -3.61 -4.21 -4.24
CA LEU A 97 -4.70 -3.97 -3.30
C LEU A 97 -4.82 -5.17 -2.38
N ARG A 98 -4.81 -4.96 -1.09
CA ARG A 98 -4.89 -6.04 -0.10
C ARG A 98 -5.79 -5.65 1.05
N THR A 99 -6.73 -6.50 1.39
CA THR A 99 -7.59 -6.34 2.56
C THR A 99 -7.94 -7.70 3.15
N GLY A 100 -8.19 -7.75 4.45
CA GLY A 100 -8.59 -8.99 5.12
C GLY A 100 -9.07 -8.73 6.53
N LYS A 101 -9.90 -9.64 7.01
CA LYS A 101 -10.27 -9.76 8.43
C LYS A 101 -9.14 -10.46 9.19
N ARG A 102 -9.04 -10.18 10.48
CA ARG A 102 -8.06 -10.82 11.38
C ARG A 102 -6.61 -10.73 10.91
N MET A 103 -6.27 -9.62 10.28
CA MET A 103 -4.89 -9.31 9.93
C MET A 103 -4.06 -9.02 11.19
N PRO A 104 -2.74 -9.25 11.18
CA PRO A 104 -1.88 -9.02 12.36
C PRO A 104 -1.93 -7.61 12.93
N LYS A 105 -2.23 -6.63 12.09
CA LYS A 105 -2.43 -5.23 12.47
C LYS A 105 -3.70 -4.70 11.84
N ARG A 106 -4.46 -3.92 12.62
CA ARG A 106 -5.59 -3.14 12.11
C ARG A 106 -5.05 -1.82 11.61
N THR A 107 -4.72 -1.76 10.32
CA THR A 107 -4.15 -0.56 9.69
C THR A 107 -4.72 -0.39 8.29
N THR A 108 -4.84 0.87 7.88
CA THR A 108 -5.09 1.26 6.49
C THR A 108 -3.95 2.17 6.06
N GLU A 109 -3.22 1.77 5.05
CA GLU A 109 -2.06 2.50 4.56
C GLU A 109 -1.97 2.45 3.03
N ILE A 110 -1.36 3.47 2.44
CA ILE A 110 -0.96 3.51 1.05
C ILE A 110 0.57 3.48 1.01
N VAL A 111 1.12 2.52 0.28
CA VAL A 111 2.56 2.35 0.14
C VAL A 111 2.97 2.60 -1.29
N VAL A 112 3.82 3.61 -1.51
CA VAL A 112 4.45 3.88 -2.80
C VAL A 112 5.90 3.41 -2.73
N GLN A 113 6.21 2.35 -3.45
CA GLN A 113 7.57 1.87 -3.59
C GLN A 113 8.16 2.41 -4.88
N PHE A 114 9.21 3.22 -4.76
CA PHE A 114 9.91 3.78 -5.91
C PHE A 114 10.71 2.70 -6.63
N ARG A 115 11.02 2.93 -7.89
CA ARG A 115 11.89 2.03 -8.63
C ARG A 115 13.30 2.04 -8.03
N PRO A 116 14.01 0.90 -8.05
CA PRO A 116 15.40 0.89 -7.68
C PRO A 116 16.21 1.80 -8.62
N VAL A 117 17.29 2.38 -8.09
CA VAL A 117 18.21 3.15 -8.94
C VAL A 117 18.80 2.23 -10.00
N PRO A 118 18.85 2.63 -11.27
CA PRO A 118 19.33 1.78 -12.35
C PRO A 118 20.84 1.49 -12.24
N HIS A 119 21.57 2.40 -11.60
CA HIS A 119 22.99 2.28 -11.32
C HIS A 119 23.33 2.95 -10.00
N SER A 120 24.17 2.30 -9.20
CA SER A 120 24.65 2.88 -7.94
C SER A 120 26.17 2.88 -7.91
N ILE A 121 26.76 4.04 -7.71
CA ILE A 121 28.21 4.19 -7.50
C ILE A 121 28.70 3.52 -6.21
N PHE A 122 27.76 3.12 -5.34
CA PHE A 122 28.02 2.46 -4.05
C PHE A 122 27.93 0.92 -4.13
N SER A 123 27.59 0.35 -5.28
CA SER A 123 27.31 -1.10 -5.44
C SER A 123 28.55 -2.00 -5.37
N GLY A 124 29.76 -1.46 -5.33
CA GLY A 124 31.01 -2.23 -5.38
C GLY A 124 31.42 -2.91 -4.06
N ARG A 125 30.81 -2.68 -2.91
CA ARG A 125 31.29 -3.12 -1.59
C ARG A 125 30.18 -3.62 -0.66
N GLY A 126 29.23 -4.40 -1.18
CA GLY A 126 28.23 -5.05 -0.34
C GLY A 126 27.11 -4.13 0.17
N ALA A 127 27.03 -2.91 -0.31
CA ALA A 127 25.92 -2.01 0.01
C ALA A 127 24.65 -2.48 -0.72
N LYS A 128 23.78 -3.20 -0.02
CA LYS A 128 22.43 -3.49 -0.51
C LYS A 128 21.65 -2.19 -0.51
N THR A 129 21.39 -1.64 -1.69
CA THR A 129 20.45 -0.54 -1.84
C THR A 129 19.03 -1.11 -1.87
N VAL A 130 18.17 -0.57 -1.03
CA VAL A 130 16.73 -0.84 -1.10
C VAL A 130 16.04 0.34 -1.79
N PRO A 131 14.96 0.12 -2.55
CA PRO A 131 14.20 1.21 -3.13
C PRO A 131 13.67 2.15 -2.05
N ASN A 132 13.61 3.45 -2.36
CA ASN A 132 12.94 4.41 -1.50
C ASN A 132 11.46 4.04 -1.38
N ARG A 133 10.85 4.40 -0.25
CA ARG A 133 9.47 4.03 0.07
C ARG A 133 8.77 5.18 0.76
N LEU A 134 7.58 5.52 0.28
CA LEU A 134 6.65 6.43 0.93
C LEU A 134 5.48 5.61 1.48
N VAL A 135 5.16 5.80 2.74
CA VAL A 135 3.98 5.23 3.41
C VAL A 135 3.09 6.38 3.85
N ILE A 136 1.83 6.31 3.51
CA ILE A 136 0.79 7.23 3.97
C ILE A 136 -0.16 6.43 4.83
N GLY A 137 -0.07 6.62 6.14
CA GLY A 137 -0.99 6.06 7.13
C GLY A 137 -2.32 6.80 7.08
N ILE A 138 -3.42 6.05 7.11
CA ILE A 138 -4.79 6.59 7.13
C ILE A 138 -5.47 6.22 8.44
N GLN A 139 -5.25 5.00 8.93
CA GLN A 139 -5.79 4.48 10.18
C GLN A 139 -4.81 3.46 10.80
N PRO A 140 -4.66 3.42 12.14
CA PRO A 140 -5.32 4.25 13.14
C PRO A 140 -4.75 5.67 13.26
N ASN A 141 -3.53 5.90 12.77
CA ASN A 141 -2.86 7.20 12.81
C ASN A 141 -2.73 7.76 11.39
N GLU A 142 -2.89 9.07 11.29
CA GLU A 142 -2.59 9.82 10.06
C GLU A 142 -1.13 10.26 10.11
N ASP A 143 -0.29 9.61 9.32
CA ASP A 143 1.14 9.90 9.26
C ASP A 143 1.69 9.75 7.84
N ILE A 144 2.82 10.36 7.59
CA ILE A 144 3.58 10.18 6.35
C ILE A 144 5.00 9.79 6.74
N GLN A 145 5.43 8.63 6.26
CA GLN A 145 6.79 8.14 6.45
C GLN A 145 7.49 8.01 5.10
N LEU A 146 8.63 8.68 4.94
CA LEU A 146 9.48 8.57 3.77
C LEU A 146 10.81 7.90 4.15
N THR A 147 11.07 6.74 3.59
CA THR A 147 12.35 6.05 3.76
C THR A 147 13.26 6.33 2.58
N LEU A 148 14.41 6.94 2.85
CA LEU A 148 15.44 7.26 1.87
C LEU A 148 16.74 6.52 2.18
N MET A 149 17.51 6.18 1.13
CA MET A 149 18.87 5.71 1.31
C MET A 149 19.80 6.88 1.54
N ALA A 150 20.52 6.88 2.64
CA ALA A 150 21.50 7.90 2.99
C ALA A 150 22.87 7.28 3.30
N LYS A 151 23.91 8.04 3.02
CA LYS A 151 25.28 7.66 3.39
C LYS A 151 25.44 7.69 4.91
N VAL A 152 26.03 6.65 5.48
CA VAL A 152 26.41 6.65 6.89
C VAL A 152 27.49 7.72 7.11
N PRO A 153 27.34 8.64 8.07
CA PRO A 153 28.38 9.60 8.40
C PRO A 153 29.67 8.90 8.84
N GLY A 154 30.81 9.44 8.43
CA GLY A 154 32.14 8.94 8.78
C GLY A 154 33.12 9.12 7.64
N LEU A 155 34.42 9.16 7.99
CA LEU A 155 35.55 9.25 7.07
C LEU A 155 36.25 7.89 6.85
N ASP A 156 35.56 6.79 7.15
CA ASP A 156 36.13 5.46 7.00
C ASP A 156 36.63 5.25 5.57
N ARG A 157 37.79 4.62 5.43
CA ARG A 157 38.34 4.20 4.13
C ARG A 157 37.39 3.27 3.35
N ASP A 158 36.45 2.64 4.07
CA ASP A 158 35.33 1.86 3.54
C ASP A 158 34.05 2.68 3.36
N GLY A 159 34.12 3.98 3.48
CA GLY A 159 33.13 5.04 3.70
C GLY A 159 31.99 5.20 2.69
N LEU A 160 31.55 4.12 2.06
CA LEU A 160 30.46 4.13 1.09
C LEU A 160 29.28 3.26 1.55
N ARG A 161 29.10 3.15 2.87
CA ARG A 161 27.93 2.42 3.42
C ARG A 161 26.68 3.29 3.31
N LEU A 162 25.64 2.71 2.73
CA LEU A 162 24.30 3.27 2.70
C LEU A 162 23.43 2.59 3.76
N ARG A 163 22.55 3.36 4.37
CA ARG A 163 21.49 2.82 5.23
C ARG A 163 20.14 3.46 4.88
N PRO A 164 19.02 2.77 5.10
CA PRO A 164 17.71 3.40 5.05
C PRO A 164 17.57 4.35 6.24
N VAL A 165 17.06 5.55 5.97
CA VAL A 165 16.75 6.59 6.98
C VAL A 165 15.27 6.92 6.83
N PRO A 166 14.45 6.67 7.86
CA PRO A 166 13.08 7.11 7.88
C PRO A 166 13.00 8.61 8.21
N LEU A 167 12.08 9.29 7.56
CA LEU A 167 11.63 10.63 7.85
C LEU A 167 10.13 10.51 8.15
N ASP A 168 9.74 10.79 9.38
CA ASP A 168 8.38 10.63 9.85
C ASP A 168 7.73 12.02 10.05
N ILE A 169 6.53 12.19 9.53
CA ILE A 169 5.71 13.38 9.69
C ILE A 169 4.38 12.94 10.28
N ALA A 170 4.13 13.31 11.52
CA ALA A 170 2.84 13.12 12.17
C ALA A 170 1.90 14.27 11.76
N MET A 171 0.82 13.95 11.06
CA MET A 171 -0.12 14.95 10.53
C MET A 171 -0.80 15.81 11.61
N PRO A 172 -1.19 15.29 12.79
CA PRO A 172 -1.75 16.09 13.85
C PRO A 172 -0.81 17.22 14.33
N GLU A 173 0.49 16.96 14.37
CA GLU A 173 1.51 17.94 14.76
C GLU A 173 1.78 18.96 13.64
N ALA A 174 1.72 18.52 12.40
CA ALA A 174 1.94 19.36 11.22
C ALA A 174 0.80 20.36 10.96
N LEU A 175 -0.43 20.04 11.41
CA LEU A 175 -1.63 20.85 11.21
C LEU A 175 -2.01 21.70 12.43
N SER A 176 -1.28 21.58 13.54
CA SER A 176 -1.55 22.31 14.79
C SER A 176 -0.87 23.67 14.89
N GLY A 177 -0.36 24.22 13.76
CA GLY A 177 0.29 25.52 13.66
C GLY A 177 -0.66 26.67 13.36
#